data_6c7613ddff5695f13cda1812b7dbae0d
#
_entry.id   6c7613ddff5695f13cda1812b7dbae0d
#
_cell.length_a   1.000
_cell.length_b   1.000
_cell.length_c   1.000
_cell.angle_alpha   90.00
_cell.angle_beta   90.00
_cell.angle_gamma   90.00
#
_symmetry.space_group_name_H-M   'P 1'
#
loop_
_entity.id
_entity.type
_entity.pdbx_description
1 polymer ?
#
loop_
_entity_poly.entity_id
_entity_poly.type
_entity_poly.pdbx_seq_one_letter_code
_entity_poly.pdbx_strand_id
1 'polypeptide(L)'
;LGQPSQSGTIPDEYWGTTSVTEAQAFTAADVNKFVFINEGIIRIDKYVSPSTVLGEILLKLNTDIEAIGNSWTLKQDIFEVNLGYPRAVTMYQQRLVIAGTKTYPNYVWLSRVGDVTNFLPTVADGDSFTVSASSDQLTNVLHLAQSRGICVMTGGSELVISSQNAMTPTNTSILEHTSFGSTENIKPLKVGSELIFVQRGAERVRTLLYDYSIDSLTSSELTVLASHIAKKNGGFKEMVYCAEPDSIIWFVLGNGKLASLTLNREQSVIAWSTHDIGGTVLSVTSLPSTTGSDRLYFLVNRNGTVQIEQMKEELLLDSVIKVDVQHNNPCIIEHTQIGVLGNDVAAYYKDGNSTYSLPILNRQGNTLTIDCDPSVHQVYIGRKFTSRVSLFAPELQGSPATSSPSIIKINHINLYLYESLNPTVNGEMVELKQFTENLFEAPKPFTGNKRIEMNGWNDFDNFKLIIEQSE
;
A
#
# COMPACT_ATOMS: atom_id res chain seq x y z
N LEU A 1 -41.78 9.62 -11.18
CA LEU A 1 -42.95 10.45 -11.56
C LEU A 1 -43.61 10.86 -10.27
N GLY A 2 -43.32 12.10 -9.84
CA GLY A 2 -43.73 12.64 -8.57
C GLY A 2 -45.23 12.71 -8.41
N GLN A 3 -45.72 12.01 -7.39
CA GLN A 3 -47.01 12.40 -6.82
C GLN A 3 -46.76 13.48 -5.75
N PRO A 4 -47.71 14.42 -5.60
CA PRO A 4 -47.55 15.48 -4.63
C PRO A 4 -47.47 14.92 -3.21
N SER A 5 -46.69 15.60 -2.39
CA SER A 5 -46.49 15.32 -0.97
C SER A 5 -47.80 14.93 -0.28
N GLN A 6 -47.94 13.67 0.10
CA GLN A 6 -49.03 13.26 0.98
C GLN A 6 -48.61 13.58 2.43
N SER A 7 -49.41 14.42 3.08
CA SER A 7 -49.30 14.56 4.54
C SER A 7 -49.83 13.29 5.18
N GLY A 8 -48.95 12.44 5.68
CA GLY A 8 -49.34 11.29 6.45
C GLY A 8 -49.52 11.69 7.92
N THR A 9 -50.78 11.75 8.38
CA THR A 9 -51.07 11.82 9.80
C THR A 9 -51.23 10.39 10.29
N ILE A 10 -50.42 9.99 11.25
CA ILE A 10 -50.54 8.65 11.89
C ILE A 10 -51.43 8.88 13.11
N PRO A 11 -52.56 8.18 13.24
CA PRO A 11 -53.49 8.35 14.37
C PRO A 11 -52.84 7.94 15.71
N ASP A 12 -53.18 8.66 16.75
CA ASP A 12 -52.61 8.48 18.11
C ASP A 12 -52.81 7.05 18.68
N GLU A 13 -53.80 6.32 18.24
CA GLU A 13 -54.12 4.96 18.69
C GLU A 13 -53.12 3.88 18.28
N TYR A 14 -52.20 4.19 17.30
CA TYR A 14 -51.19 3.23 16.82
C TYR A 14 -49.86 3.30 17.56
N TRP A 15 -49.74 4.16 18.54
CA TRP A 15 -48.45 4.38 19.24
C TRP A 15 -48.15 3.41 20.38
N GLY A 16 -49.02 2.50 20.69
CA GLY A 16 -48.77 1.39 21.61
C GLY A 16 -48.51 1.77 23.07
N THR A 17 -48.95 2.96 23.53
CA THR A 17 -48.81 3.36 24.94
C THR A 17 -50.17 3.55 25.58
N THR A 18 -50.45 2.77 26.59
CA THR A 18 -51.53 2.99 27.53
C THR A 18 -51.25 4.26 28.32
N SER A 19 -52.14 5.26 28.22
CA SER A 19 -52.18 6.46 29.04
C SER A 19 -51.12 7.53 28.84
N VAL A 20 -51.00 8.08 27.65
CA VAL A 20 -50.30 9.36 27.45
C VAL A 20 -51.22 10.36 26.74
N THR A 21 -51.29 11.55 27.25
CA THR A 21 -52.17 12.62 26.81
C THR A 21 -51.83 13.13 25.41
N GLU A 22 -50.66 12.83 24.87
CA GLU A 22 -50.24 13.01 23.48
C GLU A 22 -49.13 12.02 23.12
N ALA A 23 -49.35 11.17 22.12
CA ALA A 23 -48.31 10.28 21.63
C ALA A 23 -47.20 11.07 20.93
N GLN A 24 -46.01 11.08 21.50
CA GLN A 24 -44.84 11.75 20.89
C GLN A 24 -44.09 10.76 20.02
N ALA A 25 -44.48 10.64 18.78
CA ALA A 25 -43.79 9.78 17.82
C ALA A 25 -42.60 10.44 17.15
N PHE A 26 -42.72 11.73 16.93
CA PHE A 26 -41.71 12.49 16.21
C PHE A 26 -41.15 13.63 17.03
N THR A 27 -39.92 13.95 16.79
CA THR A 27 -39.21 15.11 17.34
C THR A 27 -38.63 15.96 16.19
N ALA A 28 -38.21 17.17 16.48
CA ALA A 28 -37.53 18.01 15.49
C ALA A 28 -36.19 17.39 15.01
N ALA A 29 -35.61 16.47 15.79
CA ALA A 29 -34.41 15.73 15.43
C ALA A 29 -34.67 14.57 14.45
N ASP A 30 -35.91 14.32 14.07
CA ASP A 30 -36.26 13.25 13.12
C ASP A 30 -36.35 13.73 11.67
N VAL A 31 -36.12 15.01 11.42
CA VAL A 31 -35.94 15.56 10.05
C VAL A 31 -34.74 14.87 9.40
N ASN A 32 -34.92 14.47 8.15
CA ASN A 32 -34.03 13.62 7.33
C ASN A 32 -33.98 12.13 7.71
N LYS A 33 -34.73 11.66 8.70
CA LYS A 33 -34.90 10.23 8.96
C LYS A 33 -35.94 9.63 8.02
N PHE A 34 -35.97 8.29 7.97
CA PHE A 34 -36.80 7.51 7.07
C PHE A 34 -37.86 6.75 7.84
N VAL A 35 -39.10 6.88 7.41
CA VAL A 35 -40.24 6.08 7.88
C VAL A 35 -40.49 4.95 6.89
N PHE A 36 -40.37 3.73 7.36
CA PHE A 36 -40.71 2.51 6.61
C PHE A 36 -42.13 2.10 7.00
N ILE A 37 -43.05 2.18 6.05
CA ILE A 37 -44.46 1.93 6.27
C ILE A 37 -45.10 1.38 4.99
N ASN A 38 -46.00 0.40 5.08
CA ASN A 38 -46.74 -0.20 3.98
C ASN A 38 -45.82 -0.55 2.78
N GLU A 39 -44.67 -1.20 3.07
CA GLU A 39 -43.64 -1.56 2.09
C GLU A 39 -43.01 -0.38 1.35
N GLY A 40 -43.34 0.86 1.72
CA GLY A 40 -42.78 2.06 1.17
C GLY A 40 -41.81 2.76 2.14
N ILE A 41 -41.17 3.81 1.64
CA ILE A 41 -40.18 4.59 2.39
C ILE A 41 -40.48 6.08 2.19
N ILE A 42 -40.58 6.80 3.30
CA ILE A 42 -40.82 8.23 3.32
C ILE A 42 -39.63 8.87 4.04
N ARG A 43 -39.00 9.87 3.42
CA ARG A 43 -38.02 10.72 4.10
C ARG A 43 -38.75 11.89 4.78
N ILE A 44 -38.46 12.14 6.04
CA ILE A 44 -39.04 13.28 6.77
C ILE A 44 -38.31 14.56 6.35
N ASP A 45 -39.01 15.48 5.69
CA ASP A 45 -38.46 16.75 5.27
C ASP A 45 -38.73 17.88 6.30
N LYS A 46 -39.84 17.76 7.03
CA LYS A 46 -40.22 18.80 7.99
C LYS A 46 -40.99 18.22 9.19
N TYR A 47 -40.57 18.59 10.36
CA TYR A 47 -41.31 18.36 11.60
C TYR A 47 -42.42 19.43 11.75
N VAL A 48 -43.62 19.00 12.04
CA VAL A 48 -44.79 19.88 12.23
C VAL A 48 -45.27 19.83 13.69
N SER A 49 -45.46 18.62 14.23
CA SER A 49 -45.87 18.37 15.60
C SER A 49 -45.39 16.99 16.07
N PRO A 50 -45.51 16.64 17.37
CA PRO A 50 -45.14 15.30 17.85
C PRO A 50 -45.84 14.13 17.17
N SER A 51 -47.01 14.38 16.55
CA SER A 51 -47.79 13.37 15.80
C SER A 51 -47.76 13.55 14.30
N THR A 52 -47.16 14.63 13.78
CA THR A 52 -47.25 14.98 12.33
C THR A 52 -45.92 15.42 11.77
N VAL A 53 -45.50 14.77 10.69
CA VAL A 53 -44.35 15.14 9.88
C VAL A 53 -44.76 15.25 8.41
N LEU A 54 -44.03 16.07 7.65
CA LEU A 54 -44.14 16.13 6.19
C LEU A 54 -42.90 15.47 5.60
N GLY A 55 -43.07 14.66 4.57
CA GLY A 55 -41.95 13.95 3.96
C GLY A 55 -42.15 13.66 2.48
N GLU A 56 -41.06 13.34 1.83
CA GLU A 56 -41.00 12.91 0.44
C GLU A 56 -41.10 11.39 0.36
N ILE A 57 -41.98 10.87 -0.50
CA ILE A 57 -42.09 9.42 -0.75
C ILE A 57 -40.94 8.99 -1.69
N LEU A 58 -39.95 8.29 -1.15
CA LEU A 58 -38.80 7.77 -1.90
C LEU A 58 -39.13 6.42 -2.56
N LEU A 59 -39.90 5.58 -1.86
CA LEU A 59 -40.42 4.32 -2.39
C LEU A 59 -41.94 4.33 -2.22
N LYS A 60 -42.65 4.06 -3.34
CA LYS A 60 -44.14 4.07 -3.34
C LYS A 60 -44.67 3.07 -2.33
N LEU A 61 -45.64 3.51 -1.52
CA LEU A 61 -46.38 2.65 -0.60
C LEU A 61 -47.23 1.65 -1.40
N ASN A 62 -47.30 0.43 -0.91
CA ASN A 62 -48.10 -0.64 -1.54
C ASN A 62 -49.60 -0.38 -1.39
N THR A 63 -49.99 0.31 -0.33
CA THR A 63 -51.37 0.67 -0.04
C THR A 63 -51.44 2.06 0.56
N ASP A 64 -52.55 2.76 0.31
CA ASP A 64 -52.93 4.04 0.92
C ASP A 64 -53.79 3.85 2.18
N ILE A 65 -54.03 2.57 2.58
CA ILE A 65 -54.73 2.26 3.80
C ILE A 65 -53.84 2.54 5.00
N GLU A 66 -54.47 2.99 6.08
CA GLU A 66 -53.83 3.23 7.34
C GLU A 66 -53.06 2.00 7.85
N ALA A 67 -51.82 2.21 8.23
CA ALA A 67 -50.98 1.14 8.73
C ALA A 67 -51.41 0.66 10.10
N ILE A 68 -51.36 -0.66 10.31
CA ILE A 68 -51.64 -1.25 11.62
C ILE A 68 -50.59 -0.80 12.65
N GLY A 69 -50.97 -0.54 13.90
CA GLY A 69 -50.06 -0.17 14.97
C GLY A 69 -48.85 -1.11 15.06
N ASN A 70 -47.65 -0.55 15.21
CA ASN A 70 -46.36 -1.24 15.20
C ASN A 70 -45.90 -1.86 13.84
N SER A 71 -46.59 -1.55 12.75
CA SER A 71 -46.20 -2.01 11.40
C SER A 71 -45.28 -1.06 10.66
N TRP A 72 -44.86 0.02 11.29
CA TRP A 72 -43.93 1.01 10.72
C TRP A 72 -42.69 1.17 11.61
N THR A 73 -41.59 1.58 11.00
CA THR A 73 -40.34 1.84 11.73
C THR A 73 -39.72 3.15 11.32
N LEU A 74 -39.22 3.91 12.31
CA LEU A 74 -38.39 5.07 12.07
C LEU A 74 -36.92 4.64 12.06
N LYS A 75 -36.24 4.88 10.96
CA LYS A 75 -34.80 4.59 10.84
C LYS A 75 -34.05 5.89 10.56
N GLN A 76 -32.93 6.01 11.23
CA GLN A 76 -32.01 7.10 11.03
C GLN A 76 -31.13 6.80 9.81
N ASP A 77 -30.60 7.85 9.18
CA ASP A 77 -29.52 7.70 8.21
C ASP A 77 -28.35 6.94 8.86
N ILE A 78 -27.76 6.01 8.12
CA ILE A 78 -26.69 5.15 8.63
C ILE A 78 -25.38 5.95 8.75
N PHE A 79 -25.25 7.03 7.99
CA PHE A 79 -24.03 7.81 7.82
C PHE A 79 -24.25 9.25 8.27
N GLU A 80 -24.20 9.48 9.56
CA GLU A 80 -24.26 10.81 10.17
C GLU A 80 -23.00 11.11 10.99
N VAL A 81 -22.78 12.40 11.28
CA VAL A 81 -21.65 12.86 12.10
C VAL A 81 -21.59 12.13 13.46
N ASN A 82 -22.75 11.86 14.07
CA ASN A 82 -22.83 11.18 15.36
C ASN A 82 -22.65 9.67 15.26
N LEU A 83 -23.08 9.05 14.17
CA LEU A 83 -22.99 7.60 13.92
C LEU A 83 -21.67 7.21 13.27
N GLY A 84 -20.96 8.17 12.69
CA GLY A 84 -19.71 7.99 11.97
C GLY A 84 -19.91 7.61 10.51
N TYR A 85 -18.83 7.70 9.75
CA TYR A 85 -18.76 7.36 8.34
C TYR A 85 -18.00 6.06 8.13
N PRO A 86 -18.28 5.33 7.03
CA PRO A 86 -17.56 4.10 6.68
C PRO A 86 -16.07 4.35 6.50
N ARG A 87 -15.24 3.47 7.06
CA ARG A 87 -13.79 3.55 6.94
C ARG A 87 -13.21 2.74 5.78
N ALA A 88 -13.93 1.73 5.31
CA ALA A 88 -13.50 0.83 4.25
C ALA A 88 -14.48 0.90 3.07
N VAL A 89 -13.92 0.85 1.86
CA VAL A 89 -14.69 0.94 0.61
C VAL A 89 -14.06 0.05 -0.46
N THR A 90 -14.92 -0.62 -1.24
CA THR A 90 -14.55 -1.34 -2.45
C THR A 90 -15.72 -1.41 -3.42
N MET A 91 -15.47 -1.84 -4.66
CA MET A 91 -16.53 -2.12 -5.64
C MET A 91 -16.62 -3.63 -5.84
N TYR A 92 -17.83 -4.18 -5.95
CA TYR A 92 -18.05 -5.58 -6.25
C TYR A 92 -19.36 -5.80 -7.00
N GLN A 93 -19.34 -6.52 -8.13
CA GLN A 93 -20.52 -6.82 -8.94
C GLN A 93 -21.43 -5.59 -9.17
N GLN A 94 -20.86 -4.47 -9.62
CA GLN A 94 -21.56 -3.20 -9.88
C GLN A 94 -22.22 -2.57 -8.64
N ARG A 95 -21.82 -2.96 -7.44
CA ARG A 95 -22.26 -2.40 -6.17
C ARG A 95 -21.10 -1.66 -5.50
N LEU A 96 -21.39 -0.53 -4.89
CA LEU A 96 -20.49 0.08 -3.92
C LEU A 96 -20.63 -0.68 -2.60
N VAL A 97 -19.52 -1.13 -2.07
CA VAL A 97 -19.44 -1.84 -0.79
C VAL A 97 -18.68 -0.98 0.20
N ILE A 98 -19.31 -0.66 1.30
CA ILE A 98 -18.74 0.16 2.36
C ILE A 98 -18.89 -0.54 3.69
N ALA A 99 -17.98 -0.29 4.63
CA ALA A 99 -18.00 -1.00 5.91
C ALA A 99 -17.36 -0.20 7.04
N GLY A 100 -17.75 -0.58 8.27
CA GLY A 100 -17.09 -0.15 9.50
C GLY A 100 -17.30 1.31 9.82
N THR A 101 -18.44 1.64 10.44
CA THR A 101 -18.66 2.96 11.05
C THR A 101 -18.31 2.92 12.54
N LYS A 102 -18.26 4.06 13.18
CA LYS A 102 -18.02 4.17 14.63
C LYS A 102 -19.08 3.42 15.45
N THR A 103 -20.34 3.49 15.03
CA THR A 103 -21.46 2.85 15.77
C THR A 103 -21.69 1.41 15.34
N TYR A 104 -21.44 1.11 14.05
CA TYR A 104 -21.60 -0.23 13.49
C TYR A 104 -20.27 -0.74 12.90
N PRO A 105 -19.30 -1.08 13.75
CA PRO A 105 -17.94 -1.39 13.32
C PRO A 105 -17.79 -2.68 12.51
N ASN A 106 -18.73 -3.61 12.65
CA ASN A 106 -18.74 -4.91 11.99
C ASN A 106 -19.78 -5.04 10.86
N TYR A 107 -20.40 -3.94 10.45
CA TYR A 107 -21.39 -3.97 9.36
C TYR A 107 -20.75 -3.65 8.02
N VAL A 108 -21.23 -4.34 7.00
CA VAL A 108 -20.91 -4.16 5.58
C VAL A 108 -22.19 -3.86 4.83
N TRP A 109 -22.24 -2.73 4.16
CA TRP A 109 -23.37 -2.28 3.36
C TRP A 109 -23.03 -2.39 1.88
N LEU A 110 -23.94 -2.95 1.12
CA LEU A 110 -23.83 -3.07 -0.33
C LEU A 110 -24.93 -2.22 -0.98
N SER A 111 -24.54 -1.35 -1.90
CA SER A 111 -25.48 -0.52 -2.65
C SER A 111 -26.36 -1.33 -3.59
N ARG A 112 -27.39 -0.70 -4.14
CA ARG A 112 -28.17 -1.26 -5.27
C ARG A 112 -27.24 -1.50 -6.47
N VAL A 113 -27.53 -2.54 -7.25
CA VAL A 113 -26.79 -2.84 -8.50
C VAL A 113 -26.94 -1.68 -9.49
N GLY A 114 -25.78 -1.19 -9.97
CA GLY A 114 -25.72 -0.08 -10.93
C GLY A 114 -26.04 1.29 -10.36
N ASP A 115 -26.42 1.39 -9.07
CA ASP A 115 -26.67 2.65 -8.38
C ASP A 115 -25.86 2.70 -7.08
N VAL A 116 -24.67 3.25 -7.18
CA VAL A 116 -23.68 3.28 -6.08
C VAL A 116 -24.03 4.18 -4.91
N THR A 117 -25.02 5.06 -5.09
CA THR A 117 -25.47 5.99 -4.06
C THR A 117 -26.70 5.50 -3.30
N ASN A 118 -27.34 4.44 -3.78
CA ASN A 118 -28.58 3.93 -3.21
C ASN A 118 -28.32 2.77 -2.24
N PHE A 119 -28.52 3.03 -0.95
CA PHE A 119 -28.42 2.08 0.15
C PHE A 119 -29.75 1.78 0.82
N LEU A 120 -30.87 2.12 0.18
CA LEU A 120 -32.20 1.84 0.71
C LEU A 120 -32.51 0.33 0.59
N PRO A 121 -32.68 -0.40 1.70
CA PRO A 121 -32.97 -1.82 1.67
C PRO A 121 -34.41 -2.05 1.21
N THR A 122 -34.58 -2.81 0.14
CA THR A 122 -35.87 -3.30 -0.33
C THR A 122 -35.80 -4.80 -0.58
N VAL A 123 -36.79 -5.42 -1.22
CA VAL A 123 -36.93 -6.88 -1.30
C VAL A 123 -36.44 -7.51 -2.61
N ALA A 124 -36.07 -6.71 -3.61
CA ALA A 124 -35.65 -7.25 -4.90
C ALA A 124 -34.16 -7.66 -4.86
N ASP A 125 -33.80 -8.65 -5.68
CA ASP A 125 -32.45 -9.22 -5.76
C ASP A 125 -31.35 -8.20 -6.09
N GLY A 126 -31.70 -7.16 -6.85
CA GLY A 126 -30.80 -6.08 -7.20
C GLY A 126 -30.63 -5.00 -6.14
N ASP A 127 -31.45 -5.01 -5.10
CA ASP A 127 -31.48 -3.93 -4.12
C ASP A 127 -30.31 -3.97 -3.12
N SER A 128 -30.19 -2.89 -2.37
CA SER A 128 -29.17 -2.78 -1.33
C SER A 128 -29.47 -3.70 -0.15
N PHE A 129 -28.41 -4.16 0.50
CA PHE A 129 -28.55 -4.96 1.72
C PHE A 129 -27.33 -4.80 2.62
N THR A 130 -27.48 -5.32 3.84
CA THR A 130 -26.46 -5.21 4.87
C THR A 130 -26.10 -6.60 5.39
N VAL A 131 -24.81 -6.84 5.56
CA VAL A 131 -24.26 -8.07 6.16
C VAL A 131 -23.51 -7.71 7.43
N SER A 132 -23.71 -8.47 8.51
CA SER A 132 -22.93 -8.33 9.72
C SER A 132 -21.75 -9.30 9.69
N ALA A 133 -20.53 -8.77 9.79
CA ALA A 133 -19.31 -9.54 9.94
C ALA A 133 -19.17 -9.96 11.40
N SER A 134 -19.86 -11.02 11.81
CA SER A 134 -19.72 -11.58 13.15
C SER A 134 -18.68 -12.70 13.15
N SER A 135 -17.74 -12.62 14.06
CA SER A 135 -16.78 -13.67 14.37
C SER A 135 -16.76 -13.85 15.90
N ASP A 136 -16.11 -14.91 16.38
CA ASP A 136 -15.93 -15.15 17.80
C ASP A 136 -15.10 -14.05 18.50
N GLN A 137 -14.44 -13.21 17.73
CA GLN A 137 -13.69 -12.05 18.21
C GLN A 137 -14.44 -10.76 17.88
N LEU A 138 -14.53 -9.86 18.85
CA LEU A 138 -15.08 -8.52 18.62
C LEU A 138 -14.12 -7.72 17.76
N THR A 139 -14.42 -7.58 16.46
CA THR A 139 -13.49 -6.99 15.51
C THR A 139 -14.16 -5.97 14.60
N ASN A 140 -13.53 -4.80 14.50
CA ASN A 140 -13.93 -3.76 13.58
C ASN A 140 -13.48 -4.14 12.18
N VAL A 141 -14.31 -3.90 11.17
CA VAL A 141 -13.88 -3.98 9.77
C VAL A 141 -12.88 -2.87 9.51
N LEU A 142 -11.69 -3.23 9.09
CA LEU A 142 -10.59 -2.30 8.81
C LEU A 142 -10.47 -2.01 7.32
N HIS A 143 -10.53 -3.06 6.50
CA HIS A 143 -10.38 -2.95 5.06
C HIS A 143 -11.34 -3.89 4.32
N LEU A 144 -11.65 -3.50 3.10
CA LEU A 144 -12.35 -4.32 2.12
C LEU A 144 -11.46 -4.53 0.91
N ALA A 145 -11.41 -5.76 0.42
CA ALA A 145 -10.65 -6.10 -0.78
C ALA A 145 -11.44 -7.10 -1.66
N GLN A 146 -11.11 -7.15 -2.95
CA GLN A 146 -11.73 -8.08 -3.88
C GLN A 146 -10.86 -9.32 -4.08
N SER A 147 -11.48 -10.50 -3.93
CA SER A 147 -10.96 -11.79 -4.37
C SER A 147 -12.07 -12.55 -5.10
N ARG A 148 -12.28 -13.82 -4.82
CA ARG A 148 -13.47 -14.58 -5.32
C ARG A 148 -14.79 -14.11 -4.70
N GLY A 149 -14.72 -13.32 -3.66
CA GLY A 149 -15.79 -12.61 -2.99
C GLY A 149 -15.27 -11.27 -2.48
N ILE A 150 -15.97 -10.71 -1.53
CA ILE A 150 -15.54 -9.52 -0.81
C ILE A 150 -14.77 -9.99 0.43
N CYS A 151 -13.46 -9.80 0.44
CA CYS A 151 -12.65 -10.04 1.62
C CYS A 151 -12.84 -8.89 2.61
N VAL A 152 -13.33 -9.23 3.80
CA VAL A 152 -13.52 -8.33 4.92
C VAL A 152 -12.37 -8.54 5.90
N MET A 153 -11.46 -7.58 5.94
CA MET A 153 -10.28 -7.64 6.80
C MET A 153 -10.59 -6.94 8.12
N THR A 154 -10.47 -7.68 9.21
CA THR A 154 -10.72 -7.15 10.56
C THR A 154 -9.44 -7.13 11.39
N GLY A 155 -9.49 -6.59 12.59
CA GLY A 155 -8.36 -6.61 13.52
C GLY A 155 -8.02 -8.00 14.09
N GLY A 156 -8.87 -9.00 13.92
CA GLY A 156 -8.68 -10.35 14.48
C GLY A 156 -8.75 -11.47 13.44
N SER A 157 -9.47 -11.26 12.34
CA SER A 157 -9.74 -12.32 11.35
C SER A 157 -9.96 -11.76 9.95
N GLU A 158 -9.87 -12.63 8.95
CA GLU A 158 -10.19 -12.39 7.56
C GLU A 158 -11.42 -13.22 7.19
N LEU A 159 -12.51 -12.52 6.87
CA LEU A 159 -13.76 -13.12 6.45
C LEU A 159 -13.98 -12.90 4.95
N VAL A 160 -14.80 -13.72 4.35
CA VAL A 160 -15.21 -13.56 2.95
C VAL A 160 -16.71 -13.56 2.86
N ILE A 161 -17.24 -12.53 2.22
CA ILE A 161 -18.62 -12.46 1.78
C ILE A 161 -18.65 -13.03 0.37
N SER A 162 -19.37 -14.12 0.19
CA SER A 162 -19.45 -14.83 -1.10
C SER A 162 -20.87 -15.28 -1.40
N SER A 163 -21.07 -15.65 -2.65
CA SER A 163 -22.32 -16.19 -3.18
C SER A 163 -22.00 -17.12 -4.34
N GLN A 164 -22.79 -18.17 -4.55
CA GLN A 164 -22.61 -19.10 -5.67
C GLN A 164 -22.94 -18.45 -7.03
N ASN A 165 -23.86 -17.49 -7.02
CA ASN A 165 -24.30 -16.74 -8.21
C ASN A 165 -24.12 -15.24 -8.00
N ALA A 166 -24.93 -14.42 -8.67
CA ALA A 166 -24.98 -12.99 -8.36
C ALA A 166 -25.36 -12.78 -6.88
N MET A 167 -24.68 -11.85 -6.24
CA MET A 167 -24.85 -11.59 -4.80
C MET A 167 -26.19 -10.87 -4.56
N THR A 168 -27.05 -11.53 -3.78
CA THR A 168 -28.38 -11.02 -3.40
C THR A 168 -28.54 -11.04 -1.88
N PRO A 169 -29.53 -10.34 -1.32
CA PRO A 169 -29.80 -10.38 0.12
C PRO A 169 -30.02 -11.78 0.69
N THR A 170 -30.55 -12.70 -0.12
CA THR A 170 -30.98 -14.04 0.32
C THR A 170 -29.96 -15.15 0.10
N ASN A 171 -28.98 -14.95 -0.82
CA ASN A 171 -27.99 -15.99 -1.15
C ASN A 171 -26.57 -15.66 -0.71
N THR A 172 -26.39 -14.56 0.02
CA THR A 172 -25.08 -14.13 0.50
C THR A 172 -24.70 -14.87 1.78
N SER A 173 -23.50 -15.44 1.80
CA SER A 173 -22.88 -16.05 2.98
C SER A 173 -21.64 -15.28 3.39
N ILE A 174 -21.35 -15.29 4.68
CA ILE A 174 -20.10 -14.77 5.25
C ILE A 174 -19.43 -15.88 6.04
N LEU A 175 -18.16 -16.13 5.73
CA LEU A 175 -17.37 -17.17 6.38
C LEU A 175 -16.01 -16.61 6.81
N GLU A 176 -15.56 -17.00 8.00
CA GLU A 176 -14.20 -16.76 8.45
C GLU A 176 -13.26 -17.81 7.83
N HIS A 177 -12.20 -17.36 7.20
CA HIS A 177 -11.21 -18.22 6.56
C HIS A 177 -9.89 -18.27 7.33
N THR A 178 -9.45 -17.15 7.88
CA THR A 178 -8.20 -17.07 8.64
C THR A 178 -8.34 -16.10 9.83
N SER A 179 -7.49 -16.27 10.86
CA SER A 179 -7.57 -15.53 12.13
C SER A 179 -6.26 -14.81 12.48
N PHE A 180 -5.66 -14.13 11.51
CA PHE A 180 -4.41 -13.38 11.71
C PHE A 180 -4.64 -11.90 12.07
N GLY A 181 -5.70 -11.31 11.53
CA GLY A 181 -6.04 -9.91 11.64
C GLY A 181 -5.13 -8.99 10.84
N SER A 182 -5.69 -7.92 10.33
CA SER A 182 -5.00 -6.87 9.57
C SER A 182 -4.61 -5.70 10.44
N THR A 183 -3.58 -4.96 10.03
CA THR A 183 -3.26 -3.65 10.63
C THR A 183 -4.24 -2.58 10.16
N GLU A 184 -4.47 -1.58 11.01
CA GLU A 184 -5.49 -0.55 10.78
C GLU A 184 -5.16 0.41 9.62
N ASN A 185 -3.89 0.76 9.46
CA ASN A 185 -3.48 1.88 8.62
C ASN A 185 -2.96 1.48 7.23
N ILE A 186 -2.79 0.18 6.97
CA ILE A 186 -2.21 -0.30 5.71
C ILE A 186 -3.25 -1.10 4.94
N LYS A 187 -3.69 -0.52 3.82
CA LYS A 187 -4.68 -1.17 2.95
C LYS A 187 -4.08 -2.39 2.27
N PRO A 188 -4.79 -3.53 2.21
CA PRO A 188 -4.37 -4.69 1.42
C PRO A 188 -4.20 -4.37 -0.06
N LEU A 189 -3.23 -5.01 -0.69
CA LEU A 189 -2.91 -4.89 -2.12
C LEU A 189 -3.28 -6.17 -2.84
N LYS A 190 -3.78 -6.03 -4.06
CA LYS A 190 -3.98 -7.17 -4.96
C LYS A 190 -2.79 -7.29 -5.90
N VAL A 191 -2.11 -8.43 -5.85
CA VAL A 191 -0.98 -8.76 -6.72
C VAL A 191 -1.34 -10.04 -7.46
N GLY A 192 -1.65 -9.91 -8.75
CA GLY A 192 -2.19 -11.02 -9.53
C GLY A 192 -3.50 -11.56 -8.94
N SER A 193 -3.49 -12.81 -8.52
CA SER A 193 -4.64 -13.49 -7.86
C SER A 193 -4.59 -13.44 -6.33
N GLU A 194 -3.50 -12.96 -5.74
CA GLU A 194 -3.28 -12.92 -4.30
C GLU A 194 -3.63 -11.55 -3.70
N LEU A 195 -4.10 -11.55 -2.46
CA LEU A 195 -4.16 -10.35 -1.64
C LEU A 195 -2.95 -10.36 -0.70
N ILE A 196 -2.22 -9.26 -0.68
CA ILE A 196 -1.11 -9.04 0.23
C ILE A 196 -1.57 -8.09 1.31
N PHE A 197 -1.39 -8.46 2.56
CA PHE A 197 -1.77 -7.63 3.69
C PHE A 197 -0.73 -7.67 4.82
N VAL A 198 -0.75 -6.66 5.65
CA VAL A 198 0.09 -6.57 6.84
C VAL A 198 -0.72 -7.00 8.05
N GLN A 199 -0.21 -7.99 8.77
CA GLN A 199 -0.84 -8.51 9.99
C GLN A 199 -0.91 -7.42 11.07
N ARG A 200 -1.88 -7.51 11.99
CA ARG A 200 -2.23 -6.50 13.01
C ARG A 200 -1.05 -5.94 13.82
N GLY A 201 0.03 -6.67 13.99
CA GLY A 201 1.23 -6.19 14.68
C GLY A 201 2.12 -5.28 13.84
N ALA A 202 1.77 -5.01 12.57
CA ALA A 202 2.56 -4.25 11.60
C ALA A 202 4.00 -4.75 11.36
N GLU A 203 4.30 -6.00 11.73
CA GLU A 203 5.65 -6.60 11.58
C GLU A 203 5.70 -7.72 10.56
N ARG A 204 4.56 -8.26 10.16
CA ARG A 204 4.48 -9.42 9.27
C ARG A 204 3.62 -9.12 8.06
N VAL A 205 4.11 -9.51 6.90
CA VAL A 205 3.39 -9.44 5.62
C VAL A 205 2.92 -10.84 5.27
N ARG A 206 1.65 -10.95 4.90
CA ARG A 206 1.00 -12.21 4.54
C ARG A 206 0.32 -12.12 3.18
N THR A 207 0.19 -13.27 2.56
CA THR A 207 -0.68 -13.45 1.40
C THR A 207 -2.02 -14.03 1.84
N LEU A 208 -3.04 -13.77 1.07
CA LEU A 208 -4.32 -14.46 1.15
C LEU A 208 -4.65 -14.94 -0.26
N LEU A 209 -4.62 -16.24 -0.46
CA LEU A 209 -4.80 -16.90 -1.75
C LEU A 209 -5.87 -18.00 -1.62
N TYR A 210 -6.74 -18.09 -2.62
CA TYR A 210 -7.72 -19.17 -2.67
C TYR A 210 -7.02 -20.48 -3.07
N ASP A 211 -7.21 -21.51 -2.24
CA ASP A 211 -6.77 -22.88 -2.50
C ASP A 211 -7.97 -23.76 -2.85
N TYR A 212 -8.00 -24.22 -4.09
CA TYR A 212 -9.08 -25.04 -4.61
C TYR A 212 -9.17 -26.41 -3.93
N SER A 213 -8.03 -26.93 -3.41
CA SER A 213 -7.99 -28.27 -2.80
C SER A 213 -8.78 -28.37 -1.49
N ILE A 214 -8.90 -27.25 -0.78
CA ILE A 214 -9.62 -27.16 0.49
C ILE A 214 -10.84 -26.23 0.42
N ASP A 215 -11.13 -25.70 -0.77
CA ASP A 215 -12.20 -24.71 -1.02
C ASP A 215 -12.20 -23.54 -0.02
N SER A 216 -11.02 -23.03 0.28
CA SER A 216 -10.83 -21.98 1.28
C SER A 216 -9.71 -21.01 0.90
N LEU A 217 -9.68 -19.85 1.54
CA LEU A 217 -8.53 -18.96 1.48
C LEU A 217 -7.46 -19.42 2.47
N THR A 218 -6.24 -19.54 1.98
CA THR A 218 -5.05 -19.82 2.79
C THR A 218 -4.17 -18.60 2.91
N SER A 219 -3.45 -18.49 4.01
CA SER A 219 -2.54 -17.39 4.27
C SER A 219 -1.12 -17.88 4.52
N SER A 220 -0.18 -17.42 3.71
CA SER A 220 1.25 -17.68 3.87
C SER A 220 1.98 -16.42 4.31
N GLU A 221 2.98 -16.58 5.19
CA GLU A 221 3.80 -15.45 5.62
C GLU A 221 4.96 -15.22 4.66
N LEU A 222 5.15 -13.99 4.19
CA LEU A 222 6.23 -13.56 3.30
C LEU A 222 7.46 -13.04 4.06
N THR A 223 7.33 -12.77 5.35
CA THR A 223 8.39 -12.19 6.19
C THR A 223 9.16 -13.22 7.02
N VAL A 224 8.95 -14.52 6.81
CA VAL A 224 9.55 -15.59 7.63
C VAL A 224 11.07 -15.43 7.79
N LEU A 225 11.78 -15.21 6.69
CA LEU A 225 13.24 -15.03 6.69
C LEU A 225 13.66 -13.55 6.87
N ALA A 226 12.72 -12.60 6.79
CA ALA A 226 12.97 -11.17 6.78
C ALA A 226 12.32 -10.42 7.97
N SER A 227 11.91 -11.14 9.01
CA SER A 227 11.20 -10.55 10.17
C SER A 227 11.99 -9.43 10.87
N HIS A 228 13.33 -9.47 10.78
CA HIS A 228 14.21 -8.46 11.36
C HIS A 228 14.06 -7.08 10.70
N ILE A 229 13.61 -7.00 9.43
CA ILE A 229 13.43 -5.74 8.70
C ILE A 229 12.38 -4.86 9.40
N ALA A 230 11.20 -5.41 9.65
CA ALA A 230 10.13 -4.66 10.31
C ALA A 230 10.44 -4.42 11.80
N LYS A 231 10.85 -5.47 12.54
CA LYS A 231 11.08 -5.40 13.99
C LYS A 231 12.11 -4.35 14.40
N LYS A 232 13.22 -4.26 13.67
CA LYS A 232 14.30 -3.31 13.97
C LYS A 232 13.98 -1.87 13.56
N ASN A 233 12.99 -1.67 12.71
CA ASN A 233 12.70 -0.39 12.08
C ASN A 233 11.30 0.16 12.43
N GLY A 234 10.66 -0.36 13.49
CA GLY A 234 9.38 0.15 14.00
C GLY A 234 8.14 -0.26 13.20
N GLY A 235 8.20 -1.42 12.52
CA GLY A 235 7.11 -1.99 11.76
C GLY A 235 6.91 -1.35 10.38
N PHE A 236 5.94 -1.87 9.65
CA PHE A 236 5.48 -1.30 8.38
C PHE A 236 4.45 -0.19 8.64
N LYS A 237 4.50 0.89 7.88
CA LYS A 237 3.55 2.02 7.94
C LYS A 237 2.66 2.14 6.70
N GLU A 238 3.22 1.87 5.55
CA GLU A 238 2.55 2.01 4.27
C GLU A 238 3.10 0.99 3.28
N MET A 239 2.29 0.57 2.32
CA MET A 239 2.76 -0.27 1.22
C MET A 239 2.09 0.12 -0.10
N VAL A 240 2.84 -0.05 -1.19
CA VAL A 240 2.37 0.18 -2.55
C VAL A 240 2.95 -0.86 -3.49
N TYR A 241 2.20 -1.20 -4.53
CA TYR A 241 2.62 -2.15 -5.55
C TYR A 241 3.00 -1.45 -6.85
N CYS A 242 4.18 -1.78 -7.37
CA CYS A 242 4.64 -1.48 -8.72
C CYS A 242 4.60 -2.78 -9.51
N ALA A 243 3.71 -2.87 -10.49
CA ALA A 243 3.54 -4.08 -11.29
C ALA A 243 4.67 -4.23 -12.32
N GLU A 244 5.02 -3.15 -12.99
CA GLU A 244 5.98 -3.12 -14.07
C GLU A 244 7.25 -2.34 -13.69
N PRO A 245 8.46 -2.88 -14.07
CA PRO A 245 8.71 -4.12 -14.80
C PRO A 245 8.83 -5.37 -13.91
N ASP A 246 9.13 -5.24 -12.60
CA ASP A 246 9.70 -6.33 -11.80
C ASP A 246 8.77 -6.86 -10.69
N SER A 247 7.51 -6.44 -10.65
CA SER A 247 6.53 -6.87 -9.63
C SER A 247 7.04 -6.66 -8.19
N ILE A 248 7.28 -5.41 -7.83
CA ILE A 248 7.86 -5.02 -6.54
C ILE A 248 6.80 -4.37 -5.65
N ILE A 249 6.74 -4.80 -4.39
CA ILE A 249 5.97 -4.14 -3.35
C ILE A 249 6.92 -3.30 -2.50
N TRP A 250 6.64 -2.01 -2.42
CA TRP A 250 7.41 -1.06 -1.63
C TRP A 250 6.74 -0.79 -0.30
N PHE A 251 7.54 -0.70 0.75
CA PHE A 251 7.09 -0.45 2.12
C PHE A 251 7.81 0.73 2.72
N VAL A 252 7.07 1.59 3.40
CA VAL A 252 7.62 2.58 4.32
C VAL A 252 7.69 1.96 5.71
N LEU A 253 8.85 2.03 6.34
CA LEU A 253 9.10 1.52 7.69
C LEU A 253 8.86 2.58 8.77
N GLY A 254 8.71 2.15 10.01
CA GLY A 254 8.45 3.01 11.15
C GLY A 254 9.48 4.11 11.37
N ASN A 255 10.73 3.85 11.05
CA ASN A 255 11.83 4.80 11.14
C ASN A 255 12.01 5.68 9.88
N GLY A 256 11.13 5.56 8.89
CA GLY A 256 11.20 6.33 7.64
C GLY A 256 12.17 5.79 6.59
N LYS A 257 12.74 4.60 6.79
CA LYS A 257 13.46 3.88 5.73
C LYS A 257 12.48 3.12 4.83
N LEU A 258 12.98 2.63 3.71
CA LEU A 258 12.23 1.83 2.77
C LEU A 258 12.64 0.36 2.85
N ALA A 259 11.68 -0.51 2.56
CA ALA A 259 11.94 -1.90 2.21
C ALA A 259 11.19 -2.24 0.93
N SER A 260 11.73 -3.16 0.15
CA SER A 260 11.08 -3.69 -1.04
C SER A 260 10.98 -5.20 -0.98
N LEU A 261 9.89 -5.74 -1.51
CA LEU A 261 9.64 -7.15 -1.68
C LEU A 261 9.44 -7.44 -3.16
N THR A 262 10.37 -8.13 -3.78
CA THR A 262 10.19 -8.70 -5.12
C THR A 262 9.44 -10.01 -5.01
N LEU A 263 8.27 -10.08 -5.62
CA LEU A 263 7.39 -11.24 -5.57
C LEU A 263 7.13 -11.77 -6.99
N ASN A 264 7.82 -12.86 -7.35
CA ASN A 264 7.59 -13.57 -8.60
C ASN A 264 7.30 -15.04 -8.32
N ARG A 265 6.02 -15.42 -8.44
CA ARG A 265 5.57 -16.80 -8.14
C ARG A 265 6.02 -17.81 -9.17
N GLU A 266 6.13 -17.42 -10.43
CA GLU A 266 6.55 -18.30 -11.53
C GLU A 266 7.98 -18.78 -11.33
N GLN A 267 8.82 -17.91 -10.81
CA GLN A 267 10.23 -18.20 -10.52
C GLN A 267 10.47 -18.54 -9.05
N SER A 268 9.44 -18.65 -8.23
CA SER A 268 9.53 -18.87 -6.77
C SER A 268 10.42 -17.85 -6.05
N VAL A 269 10.42 -16.59 -6.52
CA VAL A 269 11.20 -15.51 -5.91
C VAL A 269 10.37 -14.81 -4.85
N ILE A 270 10.90 -14.78 -3.63
CA ILE A 270 10.42 -13.95 -2.50
C ILE A 270 11.67 -13.30 -1.92
N ALA A 271 12.00 -12.10 -2.39
CA ALA A 271 13.24 -11.44 -2.03
C ALA A 271 12.99 -10.06 -1.40
N TRP A 272 13.59 -9.85 -0.23
CA TRP A 272 13.49 -8.61 0.52
C TRP A 272 14.78 -7.79 0.40
N SER A 273 14.64 -6.49 0.21
CA SER A 273 15.74 -5.52 0.22
C SER A 273 15.38 -4.33 1.10
N THR A 274 16.39 -3.67 1.65
CA THR A 274 16.23 -2.44 2.43
C THR A 274 16.94 -1.30 1.73
N HIS A 275 16.35 -0.10 1.80
CA HIS A 275 16.87 1.08 1.11
C HIS A 275 16.97 2.25 2.09
N ASP A 276 18.11 2.91 2.06
CA ASP A 276 18.40 4.12 2.83
C ASP A 276 18.69 5.27 1.86
N ILE A 277 17.72 6.11 1.63
CA ILE A 277 17.82 7.25 0.73
C ILE A 277 18.37 8.51 1.42
N GLY A 278 18.83 8.40 2.67
CA GLY A 278 19.40 9.51 3.45
C GLY A 278 18.42 10.61 3.83
N GLY A 279 17.14 10.32 3.79
CA GLY A 279 16.04 11.14 4.26
C GLY A 279 15.00 10.29 4.99
N THR A 280 14.01 10.93 5.59
CA THR A 280 12.88 10.22 6.21
C THR A 280 11.72 10.16 5.22
N VAL A 281 11.38 8.97 4.75
CA VAL A 281 10.22 8.75 3.88
C VAL A 281 8.95 8.83 4.72
N LEU A 282 8.04 9.70 4.32
CA LEU A 282 6.75 9.92 4.98
C LEU A 282 5.63 9.12 4.34
N SER A 283 5.67 8.98 3.00
CA SER A 283 4.66 8.26 2.22
C SER A 283 5.23 7.80 0.89
N VAL A 284 4.62 6.79 0.28
CA VAL A 284 4.98 6.23 -1.02
C VAL A 284 3.73 6.00 -1.87
N THR A 285 3.83 6.26 -3.17
CA THR A 285 2.74 5.96 -4.11
C THR A 285 3.29 5.52 -5.46
N SER A 286 2.53 4.68 -6.15
CA SER A 286 2.82 4.22 -7.51
C SER A 286 1.75 4.74 -8.46
N LEU A 287 2.17 5.21 -9.62
CA LEU A 287 1.29 5.59 -10.72
C LEU A 287 1.54 4.65 -11.89
N PRO A 288 0.53 3.87 -12.31
CA PRO A 288 0.62 3.02 -13.47
C PRO A 288 0.97 3.84 -14.73
N SER A 289 1.86 3.30 -15.54
CA SER A 289 2.24 3.90 -16.81
C SER A 289 1.56 3.17 -17.96
N THR A 290 1.13 3.91 -18.97
CA THR A 290 0.57 3.34 -20.21
C THR A 290 1.66 3.01 -21.24
N THR A 291 2.90 3.46 -21.02
CA THR A 291 3.98 3.41 -22.02
C THR A 291 5.28 2.79 -21.50
N GLY A 292 5.28 2.08 -20.40
CA GLY A 292 6.49 1.48 -19.83
C GLY A 292 6.36 1.22 -18.33
N SER A 293 7.47 1.33 -17.60
CA SER A 293 7.54 1.07 -16.18
C SER A 293 6.64 1.98 -15.34
N ASP A 294 6.07 1.46 -14.29
CA ASP A 294 5.30 2.22 -13.31
C ASP A 294 6.17 3.29 -12.65
N ARG A 295 5.57 4.43 -12.33
CA ARG A 295 6.27 5.55 -11.71
C ARG A 295 6.08 5.53 -10.22
N LEU A 296 7.17 5.37 -9.48
CA LEU A 296 7.19 5.38 -8.02
C LEU A 296 7.58 6.77 -7.50
N TYR A 297 6.76 7.30 -6.59
CA TYR A 297 6.98 8.60 -5.96
C TYR A 297 7.05 8.44 -4.45
N PHE A 298 7.95 9.21 -3.84
CA PHE A 298 8.16 9.29 -2.40
C PHE A 298 7.93 10.71 -1.91
N LEU A 299 7.26 10.84 -0.78
CA LEU A 299 7.28 12.07 0.00
C LEU A 299 8.40 11.95 1.03
N VAL A 300 9.44 12.74 0.88
CA VAL A 300 10.66 12.62 1.67
C VAL A 300 10.92 13.90 2.46
N ASN A 301 11.22 13.76 3.74
CA ASN A 301 11.74 14.85 4.56
C ASN A 301 13.26 14.77 4.60
N ARG A 302 13.94 15.79 4.04
CA ARG A 302 15.38 15.95 4.07
C ARG A 302 15.73 17.21 4.86
N ASN A 303 16.36 17.03 6.01
CA ASN A 303 16.80 18.14 6.87
C ASN A 303 15.70 19.18 7.17
N GLY A 304 14.45 18.72 7.39
CA GLY A 304 13.30 19.57 7.66
C GLY A 304 12.55 20.10 6.42
N THR A 305 13.07 19.85 5.23
CA THR A 305 12.39 20.19 3.96
C THR A 305 11.68 18.97 3.40
N VAL A 306 10.37 19.06 3.21
CA VAL A 306 9.56 18.01 2.62
C VAL A 306 9.48 18.22 1.11
N GLN A 307 9.77 17.17 0.33
CA GLN A 307 9.77 17.21 -1.12
C GLN A 307 9.25 15.90 -1.70
N ILE A 308 8.76 15.96 -2.95
CA ILE A 308 8.33 14.79 -3.72
C ILE A 308 9.49 14.38 -4.62
N GLU A 309 9.91 13.13 -4.49
CA GLU A 309 10.96 12.53 -5.31
C GLU A 309 10.40 11.39 -6.13
N GLN A 310 10.86 11.24 -7.37
CA GLN A 310 10.51 10.14 -8.26
C GLN A 310 11.70 9.20 -8.39
N MET A 311 11.46 7.89 -8.25
CA MET A 311 12.48 6.89 -8.58
C MET A 311 12.67 6.78 -10.07
N LYS A 312 13.95 6.81 -10.52
CA LYS A 312 14.35 6.62 -11.91
C LYS A 312 15.61 5.78 -11.97
N GLU A 313 15.56 4.72 -12.74
CA GLU A 313 16.69 3.79 -12.93
C GLU A 313 17.88 4.42 -13.69
N GLU A 314 17.60 5.42 -14.52
CA GLU A 314 18.62 6.09 -15.35
C GLU A 314 19.58 7.00 -14.57
N LEU A 315 19.28 7.26 -13.30
CA LEU A 315 20.04 8.19 -12.46
C LEU A 315 20.95 7.42 -11.51
N LEU A 316 22.20 7.82 -11.42
CA LEU A 316 23.23 7.11 -10.67
C LEU A 316 23.40 7.61 -9.23
N LEU A 317 22.67 8.63 -8.81
CA LEU A 317 22.72 9.23 -7.48
C LEU A 317 21.32 9.34 -6.90
N ASP A 318 21.22 9.44 -5.58
CA ASP A 318 19.95 9.72 -4.89
C ASP A 318 19.63 11.23 -4.92
N SER A 319 18.34 11.56 -4.98
CA SER A 319 17.84 12.96 -4.94
C SER A 319 18.52 13.85 -5.98
N VAL A 320 18.57 13.39 -7.21
CA VAL A 320 19.29 14.07 -8.29
C VAL A 320 18.58 15.34 -8.71
N ILE A 321 19.37 16.40 -8.81
CA ILE A 321 19.01 17.67 -9.43
C ILE A 321 19.70 17.75 -10.77
N LYS A 322 18.95 18.12 -11.80
CA LYS A 322 19.47 18.35 -13.15
C LYS A 322 19.59 19.86 -13.35
N VAL A 323 20.77 20.34 -13.62
CA VAL A 323 21.07 21.77 -13.75
C VAL A 323 21.74 22.05 -15.08
N ASP A 324 21.24 23.02 -15.81
CA ASP A 324 21.90 23.54 -17.00
C ASP A 324 23.00 24.51 -16.54
N VAL A 325 24.22 24.30 -17.04
CA VAL A 325 25.40 25.08 -16.66
C VAL A 325 25.84 25.99 -17.79
N GLN A 326 26.35 27.17 -17.40
CA GLN A 326 27.00 28.09 -18.35
C GLN A 326 28.47 27.71 -18.51
N HIS A 327 29.02 27.95 -19.68
CA HIS A 327 30.36 27.57 -20.14
C HIS A 327 31.52 28.22 -19.40
N ASN A 328 31.51 28.14 -18.08
CA ASN A 328 32.57 28.70 -17.24
C ASN A 328 33.34 27.55 -16.54
N ASN A 329 34.64 27.68 -16.42
CA ASN A 329 35.46 26.77 -15.61
C ASN A 329 36.23 27.59 -14.56
N PRO A 330 36.07 27.36 -13.25
CA PRO A 330 35.12 26.41 -12.63
C PRO A 330 33.65 26.86 -12.72
N CYS A 331 32.75 25.90 -12.74
CA CYS A 331 31.32 26.13 -12.77
C CYS A 331 30.78 26.32 -11.36
N ILE A 332 30.10 27.43 -11.12
CA ILE A 332 29.44 27.72 -9.84
C ILE A 332 27.94 27.49 -10.02
N ILE A 333 27.39 26.58 -9.26
CA ILE A 333 25.97 26.20 -9.29
C ILE A 333 25.34 26.61 -7.96
N GLU A 334 24.31 27.42 -8.03
CA GLU A 334 23.51 27.79 -6.87
C GLU A 334 22.11 27.19 -7.00
N HIS A 335 21.75 26.30 -6.08
CA HIS A 335 20.43 25.65 -6.08
C HIS A 335 20.03 25.29 -4.65
N THR A 336 18.79 25.63 -4.27
CA THR A 336 18.29 25.43 -2.89
C THR A 336 18.34 23.98 -2.43
N GLN A 337 18.13 23.03 -3.35
CA GLN A 337 18.19 21.59 -3.03
C GLN A 337 19.61 21.09 -2.72
N ILE A 338 20.68 21.77 -3.16
CA ILE A 338 22.06 21.39 -2.82
C ILE A 338 22.26 21.41 -1.30
N GLY A 339 21.67 22.38 -0.60
CA GLY A 339 21.73 22.48 0.85
C GLY A 339 21.11 21.31 1.61
N VAL A 340 20.12 20.63 1.02
CA VAL A 340 19.40 19.50 1.64
C VAL A 340 20.02 18.14 1.35
N LEU A 341 20.94 18.00 0.37
CA LEU A 341 21.55 16.73 -0.01
C LEU A 341 22.48 16.10 1.04
N GLY A 342 22.82 16.82 2.13
CA GLY A 342 23.78 16.31 3.12
C GLY A 342 25.24 16.50 2.67
N ASN A 343 26.19 15.75 3.24
CA ASN A 343 27.63 15.94 2.97
C ASN A 343 28.14 15.07 1.80
N ASP A 344 27.50 13.96 1.51
CA ASP A 344 27.95 12.97 0.51
C ASP A 344 27.38 13.31 -0.87
N VAL A 345 27.78 14.43 -1.43
CA VAL A 345 27.34 14.90 -2.76
C VAL A 345 28.33 14.50 -3.83
N ALA A 346 27.81 14.11 -4.98
CA ALA A 346 28.58 13.94 -6.20
C ALA A 346 27.92 14.67 -7.37
N ALA A 347 28.70 14.92 -8.40
CA ALA A 347 28.25 15.50 -9.64
C ALA A 347 28.77 14.69 -10.83
N TYR A 348 27.94 14.54 -11.86
CA TYR A 348 28.32 13.91 -13.14
C TYR A 348 27.62 14.57 -14.32
N TYR A 349 28.15 14.35 -15.51
CA TYR A 349 27.46 14.68 -16.75
C TYR A 349 27.37 13.46 -17.67
N LYS A 350 26.47 13.51 -18.61
CA LYS A 350 26.29 12.48 -19.65
C LYS A 350 26.70 13.06 -21.02
N ASP A 351 27.48 12.28 -21.75
CA ASP A 351 27.80 12.53 -23.15
C ASP A 351 27.43 11.29 -23.95
N GLY A 352 26.33 11.38 -24.68
CA GLY A 352 25.70 10.22 -25.30
C GLY A 352 25.36 9.13 -24.27
N ASN A 353 25.94 7.94 -24.41
CA ASN A 353 25.76 6.82 -23.48
C ASN A 353 26.83 6.77 -22.36
N SER A 354 27.80 7.68 -22.39
CA SER A 354 28.88 7.69 -21.40
C SER A 354 28.59 8.67 -20.27
N THR A 355 28.96 8.29 -19.03
CA THR A 355 28.81 9.10 -17.84
C THR A 355 30.18 9.45 -17.28
N TYR A 356 30.41 10.71 -16.96
CA TYR A 356 31.67 11.23 -16.47
C TYR A 356 31.46 11.93 -15.13
N SER A 357 32.23 11.53 -14.13
CA SER A 357 32.23 12.17 -12.82
C SER A 357 32.89 13.55 -12.88
N LEU A 358 32.35 14.52 -12.15
CA LEU A 358 32.88 15.88 -12.05
C LEU A 358 33.45 16.11 -10.67
N PRO A 359 34.73 16.55 -10.56
CA PRO A 359 35.32 16.89 -9.27
C PRO A 359 34.61 18.09 -8.62
N ILE A 360 34.24 17.94 -7.37
CA ILE A 360 33.70 19.03 -6.54
C ILE A 360 34.88 19.76 -5.91
N LEU A 361 35.08 21.04 -6.27
CA LEU A 361 36.15 21.88 -5.77
C LEU A 361 35.80 22.55 -4.44
N ASN A 362 34.55 23.01 -4.30
CA ASN A 362 34.07 23.66 -3.09
C ASN A 362 32.56 23.51 -2.93
N ARG A 363 32.10 23.55 -1.69
CA ARG A 363 30.69 23.57 -1.33
C ARG A 363 30.44 24.50 -0.16
N GLN A 364 29.48 25.42 -0.31
CA GLN A 364 29.04 26.34 0.76
C GLN A 364 27.51 26.46 0.72
N GLY A 365 26.82 25.85 1.69
CA GLY A 365 25.37 25.92 1.76
C GLY A 365 24.69 25.40 0.48
N ASN A 366 24.04 26.29 -0.25
CA ASN A 366 23.32 26.01 -1.49
C ASN A 366 24.18 26.11 -2.76
N THR A 367 25.48 26.47 -2.60
CA THR A 367 26.39 26.69 -3.73
C THR A 367 27.39 25.55 -3.84
N LEU A 368 27.56 25.04 -5.04
CA LEU A 368 28.50 23.99 -5.41
C LEU A 368 29.43 24.53 -6.52
N THR A 369 30.74 24.41 -6.31
CA THR A 369 31.74 24.72 -7.34
C THR A 369 32.32 23.42 -7.86
N ILE A 370 32.22 23.21 -9.14
CA ILE A 370 32.67 21.97 -9.83
C ILE A 370 33.70 22.31 -10.92
N ASP A 371 34.63 21.39 -11.14
CA ASP A 371 35.54 21.45 -12.27
C ASP A 371 34.81 20.86 -13.50
N CYS A 372 34.47 21.70 -14.44
CA CYS A 372 33.61 21.33 -15.56
C CYS A 372 34.19 21.88 -16.87
N ASP A 373 34.33 21.00 -17.88
CA ASP A 373 34.73 21.42 -19.20
C ASP A 373 33.69 22.39 -19.80
N PRO A 374 34.10 23.46 -20.50
CA PRO A 374 33.18 24.40 -21.15
C PRO A 374 32.20 23.78 -22.15
N SER A 375 32.46 22.57 -22.64
CA SER A 375 31.55 21.83 -23.53
C SER A 375 30.37 21.19 -22.82
N VAL A 376 30.41 21.10 -21.52
CA VAL A 376 29.31 20.51 -20.71
C VAL A 376 28.20 21.52 -20.57
N HIS A 377 26.99 21.11 -20.99
CA HIS A 377 25.79 21.96 -20.91
C HIS A 377 24.89 21.60 -19.75
N GLN A 378 24.99 20.37 -19.23
CA GLN A 378 24.05 19.83 -18.25
C GLN A 378 24.76 18.95 -17.24
N VAL A 379 24.53 19.21 -15.98
CA VAL A 379 25.14 18.50 -14.84
C VAL A 379 24.04 17.90 -13.97
N TYR A 380 24.29 16.68 -13.50
CA TYR A 380 23.49 15.95 -12.55
C TYR A 380 24.20 15.99 -11.20
N ILE A 381 23.52 16.47 -10.18
CA ILE A 381 24.06 16.61 -8.82
C ILE A 381 23.15 15.84 -7.88
N GLY A 382 23.70 14.99 -7.04
CA GLY A 382 22.90 14.21 -6.12
C GLY A 382 23.73 13.66 -4.97
N ARG A 383 23.08 12.83 -4.14
CA ARG A 383 23.73 12.16 -3.01
C ARG A 383 24.29 10.81 -3.44
N LYS A 384 25.51 10.48 -3.02
CA LYS A 384 26.10 9.15 -3.20
C LYS A 384 25.34 8.11 -2.38
N PHE A 385 25.28 6.89 -2.89
CA PHE A 385 24.79 5.72 -2.17
C PHE A 385 25.72 4.52 -2.39
N THR A 386 25.59 3.52 -1.55
CA THR A 386 26.34 2.26 -1.66
C THR A 386 25.36 1.11 -1.75
N SER A 387 25.47 0.33 -2.83
CA SER A 387 24.77 -0.96 -2.94
C SER A 387 25.59 -2.03 -2.23
N ARG A 388 24.94 -2.83 -1.39
CA ARG A 388 25.60 -3.86 -0.59
C ARG A 388 24.81 -5.15 -0.58
N VAL A 389 25.51 -6.26 -0.87
CA VAL A 389 25.00 -7.61 -0.75
C VAL A 389 25.90 -8.37 0.24
N SER A 390 25.29 -8.93 1.28
CA SER A 390 25.97 -9.79 2.25
C SER A 390 25.44 -11.20 2.10
N LEU A 391 26.29 -12.14 1.73
CA LEU A 391 25.95 -13.53 1.51
C LEU A 391 26.13 -14.35 2.81
N PHE A 392 25.26 -15.32 3.00
CA PHE A 392 25.40 -16.32 4.06
C PHE A 392 26.49 -17.36 3.71
N ALA A 393 26.94 -18.08 4.73
CA ALA A 393 27.82 -19.22 4.50
C ALA A 393 27.15 -20.25 3.58
N PRO A 394 27.87 -20.78 2.59
CA PRO A 394 27.32 -21.78 1.69
C PRO A 394 27.08 -23.12 2.45
N GLU A 395 25.88 -23.67 2.29
CA GLU A 395 25.54 -25.00 2.80
C GLU A 395 25.84 -26.04 1.73
N LEU A 396 26.54 -27.12 2.13
CA LEU A 396 26.81 -28.25 1.25
C LEU A 396 25.58 -29.18 1.22
N GLN A 397 24.93 -29.26 0.07
CA GLN A 397 23.84 -30.22 -0.14
C GLN A 397 24.35 -31.67 0.01
N GLY A 398 23.71 -32.47 0.88
CA GLY A 398 23.94 -33.89 1.00
C GLY A 398 24.67 -34.35 2.28
N SER A 399 24.99 -33.46 3.19
CA SER A 399 25.44 -33.86 4.52
C SER A 399 24.27 -33.87 5.51
N PRO A 400 23.81 -35.00 6.01
CA PRO A 400 22.71 -35.04 6.98
C PRO A 400 23.16 -34.63 8.39
N ALA A 401 24.41 -34.31 8.58
CA ALA A 401 24.96 -33.91 9.86
C ALA A 401 25.24 -32.41 9.83
N THR A 402 24.36 -31.66 10.48
CA THR A 402 24.74 -30.50 11.27
C THR A 402 26.07 -29.89 10.87
N SER A 403 26.03 -28.93 10.05
CA SER A 403 27.12 -28.00 9.73
C SER A 403 27.50 -27.11 10.91
N SER A 404 27.58 -27.66 12.11
CA SER A 404 28.14 -27.01 13.29
C SER A 404 29.60 -27.49 13.48
N PRO A 405 30.42 -26.66 13.85
CA PRO A 405 31.16 -25.54 13.33
C PRO A 405 32.25 -25.98 12.37
N SER A 406 31.99 -26.05 11.11
CA SER A 406 33.02 -26.34 10.12
C SER A 406 33.75 -25.06 9.71
N ILE A 407 35.07 -25.15 9.66
CA ILE A 407 35.91 -24.12 9.07
C ILE A 407 35.72 -24.19 7.55
N ILE A 408 35.33 -23.07 6.94
CA ILE A 408 35.09 -22.98 5.51
C ILE A 408 36.21 -22.20 4.84
N LYS A 409 36.67 -22.67 3.71
CA LYS A 409 37.56 -21.93 2.82
C LYS A 409 36.88 -21.77 1.46
N ILE A 410 36.66 -20.56 1.03
CA ILE A 410 36.27 -20.23 -0.34
C ILE A 410 37.56 -19.97 -1.10
N ASN A 411 37.82 -20.71 -2.15
CA ASN A 411 39.02 -20.52 -2.97
C ASN A 411 38.84 -19.39 -3.99
N HIS A 412 37.65 -19.28 -4.58
CA HIS A 412 37.33 -18.23 -5.52
C HIS A 412 35.82 -18.03 -5.57
N ILE A 413 35.42 -16.84 -6.04
CA ILE A 413 34.05 -16.50 -6.41
C ILE A 413 34.02 -16.09 -7.87
N ASN A 414 32.93 -16.41 -8.55
CA ASN A 414 32.66 -15.93 -9.90
C ASN A 414 31.50 -14.91 -9.82
N LEU A 415 31.78 -13.68 -10.20
CA LEU A 415 30.77 -12.63 -10.29
C LEU A 415 30.41 -12.45 -11.75
N TYR A 416 29.11 -12.52 -12.05
CA TYR A 416 28.57 -12.04 -13.33
C TYR A 416 28.15 -10.59 -13.15
N LEU A 417 28.88 -9.69 -13.81
CA LEU A 417 28.69 -8.25 -13.70
C LEU A 417 28.01 -7.73 -14.98
N TYR A 418 27.14 -6.76 -14.82
CA TYR A 418 26.48 -6.06 -15.91
C TYR A 418 26.71 -4.55 -15.74
N GLU A 419 27.35 -3.92 -16.74
CA GLU A 419 27.67 -2.49 -16.76
C GLU A 419 28.21 -1.93 -15.44
N SER A 420 29.09 -2.71 -14.78
CA SER A 420 29.57 -2.42 -13.43
C SER A 420 30.90 -1.68 -13.43
N LEU A 421 31.03 -0.74 -12.49
CA LEU A 421 32.27 0.00 -12.23
C LEU A 421 32.70 -0.25 -10.78
N ASN A 422 34.00 -0.52 -10.57
CA ASN A 422 34.66 -0.54 -9.26
C ASN A 422 33.92 -1.32 -8.12
N PRO A 423 33.38 -2.52 -8.35
CA PRO A 423 32.83 -3.29 -7.25
C PRO A 423 33.95 -3.69 -6.29
N THR A 424 33.59 -3.82 -5.01
CA THR A 424 34.52 -4.33 -3.99
C THR A 424 33.99 -5.66 -3.46
N VAL A 425 34.89 -6.54 -3.06
CA VAL A 425 34.59 -7.78 -2.35
C VAL A 425 35.34 -7.79 -1.04
N ASN A 426 34.61 -7.88 0.07
CA ASN A 426 35.17 -7.74 1.43
C ASN A 426 36.06 -6.50 1.62
N GLY A 427 35.74 -5.40 0.93
CA GLY A 427 36.48 -4.14 0.97
C GLY A 427 37.68 -4.05 0.01
N GLU A 428 38.01 -5.14 -0.72
CA GLU A 428 39.04 -5.12 -1.76
C GLU A 428 38.42 -4.81 -3.12
N MET A 429 38.99 -3.86 -3.83
CA MET A 429 38.50 -3.44 -5.17
C MET A 429 38.76 -4.55 -6.18
N VAL A 430 37.75 -4.84 -6.98
CA VAL A 430 37.86 -5.78 -8.09
C VAL A 430 38.38 -5.08 -9.32
N GLU A 431 39.59 -5.43 -9.75
CA GLU A 431 40.14 -4.87 -10.98
C GLU A 431 39.38 -5.36 -12.22
N LEU A 432 38.62 -4.46 -12.85
CA LEU A 432 37.84 -4.75 -14.04
C LEU A 432 38.55 -4.37 -15.33
N LYS A 433 39.55 -3.48 -15.22
CA LYS A 433 40.30 -2.96 -16.40
C LYS A 433 41.02 -4.08 -17.13
N GLN A 434 40.92 -4.10 -18.44
CA GLN A 434 41.61 -5.05 -19.31
C GLN A 434 42.97 -4.50 -19.76
N PHE A 435 43.94 -5.38 -19.96
CA PHE A 435 45.29 -4.98 -20.43
C PHE A 435 45.31 -4.21 -21.73
N THR A 436 44.25 -4.32 -22.54
CA THR A 436 44.11 -3.64 -23.84
C THR A 436 43.53 -2.24 -23.75
N GLU A 437 43.08 -1.81 -22.56
CA GLU A 437 42.43 -0.53 -22.38
C GLU A 437 43.47 0.60 -22.16
N ASN A 438 43.17 1.76 -22.73
CA ASN A 438 44.01 2.94 -22.54
C ASN A 438 43.95 3.41 -21.09
N LEU A 439 45.08 3.54 -20.42
CA LEU A 439 45.20 3.95 -19.03
C LEU A 439 44.80 5.43 -18.80
N PHE A 440 44.77 6.23 -19.84
CA PHE A 440 44.42 7.65 -19.77
C PHE A 440 42.93 7.93 -20.06
N GLU A 441 42.15 6.90 -20.41
CA GLU A 441 40.71 7.02 -20.58
C GLU A 441 39.97 6.60 -19.32
N ALA A 442 38.79 7.19 -19.07
CA ALA A 442 37.92 6.78 -18.01
C ALA A 442 37.56 5.30 -18.16
N PRO A 443 37.47 4.52 -17.04
CA PRO A 443 37.11 3.12 -17.10
C PRO A 443 35.72 2.94 -17.70
N LYS A 444 35.61 2.01 -18.64
CA LYS A 444 34.34 1.65 -19.28
C LYS A 444 33.58 0.67 -18.36
N PRO A 445 32.25 0.73 -18.30
CA PRO A 445 31.47 -0.26 -17.58
C PRO A 445 31.75 -1.67 -18.08
N PHE A 446 31.99 -2.59 -17.14
CA PHE A 446 32.32 -3.98 -17.46
C PHE A 446 31.06 -4.85 -17.44
N THR A 447 30.87 -5.65 -18.50
CA THR A 447 29.85 -6.69 -18.56
C THR A 447 30.53 -8.04 -18.84
N GLY A 448 30.33 -9.02 -17.97
CA GLY A 448 30.89 -10.36 -18.10
C GLY A 448 31.15 -11.05 -16.78
N ASN A 449 31.82 -12.22 -16.89
CA ASN A 449 32.25 -12.98 -15.73
C ASN A 449 33.61 -12.51 -15.21
N LYS A 450 33.71 -12.29 -13.92
CA LYS A 450 34.98 -12.01 -13.23
C LYS A 450 35.20 -13.02 -12.14
N ARG A 451 36.32 -13.74 -12.20
CA ARG A 451 36.78 -14.65 -11.17
C ARG A 451 37.70 -13.90 -10.20
N ILE A 452 37.43 -14.04 -8.91
CA ILE A 452 38.16 -13.38 -7.83
C ILE A 452 38.68 -14.48 -6.92
N GLU A 453 39.98 -14.54 -6.73
CA GLU A 453 40.60 -15.48 -5.79
C GLU A 453 40.43 -15.01 -4.35
N MET A 454 40.00 -15.89 -3.49
CA MET A 454 39.74 -15.60 -2.08
C MET A 454 40.76 -16.27 -1.21
N ASN A 455 41.28 -15.54 -0.24
CA ASN A 455 42.26 -16.07 0.72
C ASN A 455 41.66 -16.10 2.13
N GLY A 456 42.03 -17.10 2.90
CA GLY A 456 41.65 -17.22 4.30
C GLY A 456 40.67 -18.36 4.58
N TRP A 457 40.59 -18.68 5.86
CA TRP A 457 39.64 -19.63 6.42
C TRP A 457 38.64 -18.85 7.27
N ASN A 458 37.40 -19.24 7.21
CA ASN A 458 36.33 -18.61 7.99
C ASN A 458 35.58 -19.66 8.79
N ASP A 459 35.22 -19.33 10.03
CA ASP A 459 34.24 -20.10 10.77
C ASP A 459 32.87 -19.92 10.14
N PHE A 460 32.04 -20.95 10.15
CA PHE A 460 30.70 -20.89 9.60
C PHE A 460 29.88 -19.73 10.20
N ASP A 461 29.96 -19.57 11.52
CA ASP A 461 29.20 -18.52 12.25
C ASP A 461 29.70 -17.09 11.99
N ASN A 462 30.98 -16.95 11.61
CA ASN A 462 31.64 -15.68 11.34
C ASN A 462 31.85 -15.41 9.83
N PHE A 463 31.26 -16.24 8.98
CA PHE A 463 31.40 -16.09 7.54
C PHE A 463 30.86 -14.73 7.08
N LYS A 464 31.66 -14.01 6.31
CA LYS A 464 31.31 -12.73 5.70
C LYS A 464 31.80 -12.71 4.27
N LEU A 465 30.89 -12.71 3.33
CA LEU A 465 31.15 -12.38 1.94
C LEU A 465 30.28 -11.17 1.57
N ILE A 466 30.91 -10.03 1.50
CA ILE A 466 30.26 -8.75 1.28
C ILE A 466 30.69 -8.23 -0.10
N ILE A 467 29.73 -7.96 -0.94
CA ILE A 467 29.92 -7.32 -2.24
C ILE A 467 29.32 -5.94 -2.15
N GLU A 468 30.11 -4.93 -2.45
CA GLU A 468 29.68 -3.53 -2.40
C GLU A 468 30.04 -2.80 -3.69
N GLN A 469 29.19 -1.87 -4.06
CA GLN A 469 29.47 -0.91 -5.11
C GLN A 469 29.08 0.47 -4.59
N SER A 470 30.03 1.39 -4.56
CA SER A 470 29.83 2.80 -4.23
C SER A 470 30.02 3.65 -5.46
N GLU A 471 29.21 4.67 -5.63
CA GLU A 471 29.35 5.67 -6.67
C GLU A 471 30.01 6.95 -6.19
#